data_026fadc58a15e59af52a7f441d999fcc
#
_entry.id   026fadc58a15e59af52a7f441d999fcc
#
_cell.length_a   1.000
_cell.length_b   1.000
_cell.length_c   1.000
_cell.angle_alpha   90.00
_cell.angle_beta   90.00
_cell.angle_gamma   90.00
#
_symmetry.space_group_name_H-M   'P 1'
#
loop_
_entity.id
_entity.type
_entity.pdbx_description
1 polymer ?
#
loop_
_entity_poly.entity_id
_entity_poly.type
_entity_poly.pdbx_seq_one_letter_code
_entity_poly.pdbx_strand_id
1 'polypeptide(L)'
;MKPVKATAWNQKTIDEWHAKKGRGVGMWGDHVLLMTARGAKSGEPIVTPLVFGRDGDDYIIVASKGGAPSNPQWLNNLRHSPEVDVEAPSDNGTESFKASAHMVGDRAERDRLFKHMTAIWPSYADYEKRTDRLIPVVLLKRRR
;
A
#
# COMPACT_ATOMS: atom_id res chain seq x y z
N MET A 1 -10.98 12.76 -18.33
CA MET A 1 -10.27 12.03 -17.25
C MET A 1 -10.29 12.86 -16.00
N LYS A 2 -10.73 12.29 -14.90
CA LYS A 2 -10.71 13.03 -13.63
C LYS A 2 -9.27 13.16 -13.14
N PRO A 3 -8.88 14.33 -12.60
CA PRO A 3 -7.55 14.45 -12.00
C PRO A 3 -7.41 13.51 -10.80
N VAL A 4 -6.25 12.89 -10.69
CA VAL A 4 -5.92 12.01 -9.60
C VAL A 4 -5.41 12.85 -8.43
N LYS A 5 -5.97 12.66 -7.24
CA LYS A 5 -5.58 13.42 -6.07
C LYS A 5 -4.43 12.74 -5.32
N ALA A 6 -3.57 13.56 -4.74
CA ALA A 6 -2.52 13.12 -3.82
C ALA A 6 -2.18 14.29 -2.90
N THR A 7 -1.66 13.99 -1.70
CA THR A 7 -1.11 15.04 -0.85
C THR A 7 0.19 15.56 -1.47
N ALA A 8 0.61 16.77 -1.11
CA ALA A 8 1.87 17.34 -1.63
C ALA A 8 3.07 16.44 -1.31
N TRP A 9 3.10 15.86 -0.12
CA TRP A 9 4.14 14.91 0.29
C TRP A 9 4.15 13.66 -0.60
N ASN A 10 2.97 13.07 -0.81
CA ASN A 10 2.83 11.87 -1.63
C ASN A 10 3.11 12.17 -3.10
N GLN A 11 2.74 13.37 -3.58
CA GLN A 11 2.97 13.75 -4.98
C GLN A 11 4.47 13.73 -5.33
N LYS A 12 5.31 14.18 -4.41
CA LYS A 12 6.76 14.15 -4.60
C LYS A 12 7.27 12.72 -4.76
N THR A 13 6.80 11.80 -3.92
CA THR A 13 7.16 10.38 -4.02
C THR A 13 6.61 9.76 -5.30
N ILE A 14 5.40 10.10 -5.69
CA ILE A 14 4.77 9.62 -6.92
C ILE A 14 5.59 10.06 -8.14
N ASP A 15 6.01 11.33 -8.19
CA ASP A 15 6.81 11.86 -9.28
C ASP A 15 8.16 11.12 -9.37
N GLU A 16 8.79 10.89 -8.23
CA GLU A 16 10.04 10.12 -8.18
C GLU A 16 9.83 8.69 -8.68
N TRP A 17 8.72 8.06 -8.27
CA TRP A 17 8.38 6.70 -8.69
C TRP A 17 8.25 6.60 -10.22
N HIS A 18 7.55 7.55 -10.84
CA HIS A 18 7.42 7.58 -12.29
C HIS A 18 8.76 7.83 -12.99
N ALA A 19 9.55 8.76 -12.48
CA ALA A 19 10.85 9.07 -13.05
C ALA A 19 11.80 7.88 -13.02
N LYS A 20 11.73 7.09 -11.95
CA LYS A 20 12.60 5.93 -11.72
C LYS A 20 11.94 4.59 -12.08
N LYS A 21 10.71 4.62 -12.59
CA LYS A 21 9.94 3.43 -12.95
C LYS A 21 9.82 2.44 -11.80
N GLY A 22 9.57 2.96 -10.59
CA GLY A 22 9.39 2.17 -9.40
C GLY A 22 10.66 1.59 -8.79
N ARG A 23 11.83 1.98 -9.25
CA ARG A 23 13.11 1.48 -8.76
C ARG A 23 13.86 2.53 -7.96
N GLY A 24 14.46 2.12 -6.83
CA GLY A 24 15.28 3.03 -6.02
C GLY A 24 14.51 4.24 -5.49
N VAL A 25 13.27 4.06 -5.09
CA VAL A 25 12.38 5.14 -4.67
C VAL A 25 12.63 5.48 -3.20
N GLY A 26 13.16 6.68 -2.94
CA GLY A 26 13.44 7.14 -1.60
C GLY A 26 14.29 6.14 -0.82
N MET A 27 13.97 5.95 0.45
CA MET A 27 14.63 4.99 1.33
C MET A 27 14.06 3.57 1.19
N TRP A 28 12.98 3.40 0.42
CA TRP A 28 12.25 2.12 0.30
C TRP A 28 12.70 1.28 -0.90
N GLY A 29 13.58 1.84 -1.74
CA GLY A 29 14.17 1.10 -2.87
C GLY A 29 13.13 0.65 -3.90
N ASP A 30 13.15 -0.65 -4.21
CA ASP A 30 12.28 -1.24 -5.24
C ASP A 30 10.95 -1.77 -4.67
N HIS A 31 10.63 -1.46 -3.41
CA HIS A 31 9.46 -1.99 -2.72
C HIS A 31 8.32 -0.98 -2.58
N VAL A 32 8.14 -0.09 -3.56
CA VAL A 32 7.04 0.89 -3.56
C VAL A 32 6.13 0.65 -4.75
N LEU A 33 4.83 0.53 -4.48
CA LEU A 33 3.80 0.52 -5.51
C LEU A 33 2.97 1.80 -5.40
N LEU A 34 2.23 2.11 -6.45
CA LEU A 34 1.22 3.18 -6.44
C LEU A 34 -0.16 2.53 -6.46
N MET A 35 -0.97 2.84 -5.45
CA MET A 35 -2.34 2.36 -5.37
C MET A 35 -3.29 3.52 -5.62
N THR A 36 -4.18 3.36 -6.59
CA THR A 36 -5.25 4.33 -6.83
C THR A 36 -6.54 3.75 -6.30
N ALA A 37 -7.08 4.37 -5.26
CA ALA A 37 -8.32 3.97 -4.62
C ALA A 37 -9.35 5.09 -4.70
N ARG A 38 -10.62 4.75 -4.55
CA ARG A 38 -11.69 5.74 -4.56
C ARG A 38 -11.90 6.28 -3.15
N GLY A 39 -11.89 7.61 -3.02
CA GLY A 39 -12.14 8.26 -1.72
C GLY A 39 -13.52 7.91 -1.18
N ALA A 40 -13.59 7.54 0.10
CA ALA A 40 -14.84 7.13 0.75
C ALA A 40 -15.89 8.23 0.75
N LYS A 41 -15.46 9.48 0.90
CA LYS A 41 -16.36 10.64 0.96
C LYS A 41 -16.52 11.31 -0.40
N SER A 42 -15.44 11.52 -1.12
CA SER A 42 -15.45 12.27 -2.38
C SER A 42 -15.80 11.44 -3.60
N GLY A 43 -15.56 10.14 -3.55
CA GLY A 43 -15.68 9.28 -4.71
C GLY A 43 -14.59 9.49 -5.76
N GLU A 44 -13.63 10.37 -5.50
CA GLU A 44 -12.56 10.68 -6.44
C GLU A 44 -11.38 9.74 -6.31
N PRO A 45 -10.63 9.50 -7.41
CA PRO A 45 -9.44 8.66 -7.34
C PRO A 45 -8.32 9.35 -6.56
N ILE A 46 -7.71 8.58 -5.63
CA ILE A 46 -6.63 9.06 -4.78
C ILE A 46 -5.46 8.10 -4.94
N VAL A 47 -4.29 8.62 -5.33
CA VAL A 47 -3.07 7.82 -5.47
C VAL A 47 -2.27 7.87 -4.17
N THR A 48 -1.87 6.70 -3.69
CA THR A 48 -1.04 6.57 -2.49
C THR A 48 0.15 5.67 -2.79
N PRO A 49 1.39 6.16 -2.60
CA PRO A 49 2.56 5.28 -2.67
C PRO A 49 2.65 4.46 -1.39
N LEU A 50 2.89 3.16 -1.54
CA LEU A 50 2.90 2.23 -0.42
C LEU A 50 4.04 1.25 -0.55
N VAL A 51 4.69 0.96 0.57
CA VAL A 51 5.67 -0.14 0.64
C VAL A 51 4.91 -1.45 0.51
N PHE A 52 5.43 -2.37 -0.28
CA PHE A 52 4.77 -3.65 -0.52
C PHE A 52 5.72 -4.82 -0.43
N GLY A 53 5.16 -5.98 -0.15
CA GLY A 53 5.81 -7.28 -0.29
C GLY A 53 4.96 -8.18 -1.16
N ARG A 54 5.43 -9.39 -1.41
CA ARG A 54 4.72 -10.37 -2.22
C ARG A 54 4.44 -11.62 -1.40
N ASP A 55 3.25 -12.18 -1.62
CA ASP A 55 2.86 -13.49 -1.11
C ASP A 55 2.28 -14.25 -2.29
N GLY A 56 3.14 -15.00 -3.02
CA GLY A 56 2.76 -15.57 -4.30
C GLY A 56 2.42 -14.47 -5.30
N ASP A 57 1.22 -14.53 -5.85
CA ASP A 57 0.72 -13.53 -6.81
C ASP A 57 0.11 -12.30 -6.12
N ASP A 58 -0.10 -12.35 -4.81
CA ASP A 58 -0.70 -11.26 -4.06
C ASP A 58 0.34 -10.23 -3.64
N TYR A 59 -0.10 -8.98 -3.49
CA TYR A 59 0.72 -7.90 -2.96
C TYR A 59 0.28 -7.60 -1.53
N ILE A 60 1.25 -7.43 -0.62
CA ILE A 60 0.99 -7.16 0.79
C ILE A 60 1.24 -5.69 1.07
N ILE A 61 0.29 -5.01 1.69
CA ILE A 61 0.47 -3.65 2.21
C ILE A 61 0.06 -3.61 3.68
N VAL A 62 0.62 -2.65 4.42
CA VAL A 62 0.45 -2.56 5.87
C VAL A 62 -0.09 -1.18 6.23
N ALA A 63 -1.19 -1.14 6.97
CA ALA A 63 -1.84 0.11 7.37
C ALA A 63 -1.23 0.65 8.69
N SER A 64 0.08 0.86 8.68
CA SER A 64 0.83 1.24 9.88
C SER A 64 0.68 2.72 10.26
N LYS A 65 0.66 3.62 9.27
CA LYS A 65 0.68 5.06 9.49
C LYS A 65 1.77 5.48 10.49
N GLY A 66 2.98 4.85 10.37
CA GLY A 66 4.10 5.13 11.27
C GLY A 66 3.87 4.79 12.72
N GLY A 67 2.89 3.94 13.05
CA GLY A 67 2.53 3.59 14.42
C GLY A 67 1.58 4.59 15.07
N ALA A 68 0.92 5.43 14.28
CA ALA A 68 -0.09 6.36 14.81
C ALA A 68 -1.26 5.60 15.46
N PRO A 69 -1.99 6.23 16.39
CA PRO A 69 -3.10 5.56 17.09
C PRO A 69 -4.32 5.28 16.20
N SER A 70 -4.39 5.88 15.02
CA SER A 70 -5.48 5.66 14.08
C SER A 70 -4.98 5.05 12.77
N ASN A 71 -5.88 4.41 12.03
CA ASN A 71 -5.58 3.86 10.72
C ASN A 71 -5.40 4.97 9.67
N PRO A 72 -4.59 4.72 8.61
CA PRO A 72 -4.50 5.67 7.50
C PRO A 72 -5.85 5.78 6.78
N GLN A 73 -6.10 6.93 6.17
CA GLN A 73 -7.36 7.19 5.48
C GLN A 73 -7.59 6.22 4.32
N TRP A 74 -6.51 5.78 3.65
CA TRP A 74 -6.66 4.86 2.53
C TRP A 74 -7.29 3.53 2.95
N LEU A 75 -7.14 3.11 4.21
CA LEU A 75 -7.78 1.89 4.69
C LEU A 75 -9.31 2.04 4.72
N ASN A 76 -9.80 3.20 5.17
CA ASN A 76 -11.24 3.49 5.12
C ASN A 76 -11.75 3.51 3.69
N ASN A 77 -10.96 4.06 2.78
CA ASN A 77 -11.31 4.09 1.35
C ASN A 77 -11.48 2.67 0.80
N LEU A 78 -10.57 1.75 1.17
CA LEU A 78 -10.65 0.35 0.75
C LEU A 78 -11.85 -0.38 1.34
N ARG A 79 -12.25 -0.04 2.56
CA ARG A 79 -13.44 -0.63 3.18
C ARG A 79 -14.71 -0.24 2.45
N HIS A 80 -14.74 0.98 1.89
CA HIS A 80 -15.87 1.45 1.08
C HIS A 80 -15.85 0.92 -0.34
N SER A 81 -14.67 0.90 -0.95
CA SER A 81 -14.48 0.50 -2.35
C SER A 81 -13.22 -0.33 -2.46
N PRO A 82 -13.31 -1.66 -2.35
CA PRO A 82 -12.13 -2.53 -2.34
C PRO A 82 -11.45 -2.69 -3.70
N GLU A 83 -12.06 -2.20 -4.77
CA GLU A 83 -11.46 -2.26 -6.10
C GLU A 83 -10.47 -1.13 -6.30
N VAL A 84 -9.24 -1.46 -6.70
CA VAL A 84 -8.15 -0.48 -6.84
C VAL A 84 -7.39 -0.71 -8.15
N ASP A 85 -6.70 0.34 -8.59
CA ASP A 85 -5.71 0.24 -9.65
C ASP A 85 -4.32 0.26 -9.02
N VAL A 86 -3.44 -0.59 -9.50
CA VAL A 86 -2.07 -0.73 -8.97
C VAL A 86 -1.08 -0.52 -10.09
N GLU A 87 -0.02 0.24 -9.80
CA GLU A 87 1.18 0.29 -10.63
C GLU A 87 2.33 -0.22 -9.76
N ALA A 88 3.09 -1.18 -10.27
CA ALA A 88 4.18 -1.80 -9.51
C ALA A 88 5.40 -1.99 -10.41
N PRO A 89 6.62 -2.02 -9.82
CA PRO A 89 7.80 -2.37 -10.60
C PRO A 89 7.71 -3.84 -11.04
N SER A 90 8.21 -4.11 -12.24
CA SER A 90 8.27 -5.46 -12.80
C SER A 90 9.65 -5.69 -13.41
N ASP A 91 9.91 -6.92 -13.83
CA ASP A 91 11.20 -7.28 -14.43
C ASP A 91 11.52 -6.45 -15.69
N ASN A 92 10.49 -6.03 -16.41
CA ASN A 92 10.63 -5.32 -17.68
C ASN A 92 10.24 -3.82 -17.57
N GLY A 93 10.26 -3.26 -16.38
CA GLY A 93 9.87 -1.86 -16.15
C GLY A 93 8.80 -1.75 -15.08
N THR A 94 7.60 -1.38 -15.50
CA THR A 94 6.45 -1.29 -14.59
C THR A 94 5.28 -2.05 -15.19
N GLU A 95 4.34 -2.46 -14.32
CA GLU A 95 3.08 -3.05 -14.76
C GLU A 95 1.92 -2.36 -14.06
N SER A 96 0.79 -2.29 -14.75
CA SER A 96 -0.44 -1.72 -14.23
C SER A 96 -1.53 -2.76 -14.28
N PHE A 97 -2.30 -2.90 -13.23
CA PHE A 97 -3.37 -3.89 -13.16
C PHE A 97 -4.44 -3.48 -12.17
N LYS A 98 -5.61 -4.09 -12.28
CA LYS A 98 -6.68 -3.93 -11.31
C LYS A 98 -6.57 -5.00 -10.25
N ALA A 99 -6.88 -4.62 -9.00
CA ALA A 99 -6.81 -5.54 -7.87
C ALA A 99 -8.01 -5.35 -6.94
N SER A 100 -8.26 -6.35 -6.13
CA SER A 100 -9.24 -6.29 -5.05
C SER A 100 -8.52 -6.33 -3.71
N ALA A 101 -8.88 -5.44 -2.80
CA ALA A 101 -8.29 -5.37 -1.48
C ALA A 101 -9.00 -6.31 -0.52
N HIS A 102 -8.25 -7.13 0.20
CA HIS A 102 -8.76 -8.05 1.20
C HIS A 102 -8.12 -7.75 2.55
N MET A 103 -8.93 -7.33 3.52
CA MET A 103 -8.46 -7.16 4.89
C MET A 103 -8.22 -8.54 5.49
N VAL A 104 -7.01 -8.78 5.99
CA VAL A 104 -6.67 -10.09 6.57
C VAL A 104 -7.28 -10.16 7.97
N GLY A 105 -8.31 -10.99 8.12
CA GLY A 105 -9.04 -11.12 9.38
C GLY A 105 -8.50 -12.19 10.30
N ASP A 106 -7.86 -13.24 9.76
CA ASP A 106 -7.27 -14.30 10.57
C ASP A 106 -5.97 -13.80 11.22
N ARG A 107 -5.88 -13.93 12.56
CA ARG A 107 -4.75 -13.38 13.31
C ARG A 107 -3.43 -14.06 12.96
N ALA A 108 -3.44 -15.38 12.81
CA ALA A 108 -2.22 -16.12 12.49
C ALA A 108 -1.70 -15.76 11.10
N GLU A 109 -2.60 -15.61 10.14
CA GLU A 109 -2.25 -15.20 8.78
C GLU A 109 -1.75 -13.75 8.76
N ARG A 110 -2.43 -12.88 9.49
CA ARG A 110 -2.00 -11.48 9.64
C ARG A 110 -0.58 -11.41 10.19
N ASP A 111 -0.28 -12.17 11.24
CA ASP A 111 1.03 -12.14 11.90
C ASP A 111 2.12 -12.68 10.98
N ARG A 112 1.81 -13.72 10.21
CA ARG A 112 2.73 -14.26 9.20
C ARG A 112 3.12 -13.20 8.17
N LEU A 113 2.12 -12.53 7.62
CA LEU A 113 2.33 -11.49 6.61
C LEU A 113 3.03 -10.26 7.18
N PHE A 114 2.68 -9.86 8.39
CA PHE A 114 3.33 -8.74 9.06
C PHE A 114 4.81 -9.01 9.30
N LYS A 115 5.14 -10.21 9.74
CA LYS A 115 6.54 -10.63 9.93
C LYS A 115 7.30 -10.60 8.60
N HIS A 116 6.67 -11.07 7.53
CA HIS A 116 7.27 -11.03 6.19
C HIS A 116 7.58 -9.57 5.78
N MET A 117 6.66 -8.66 6.03
CA MET A 117 6.84 -7.24 5.71
C MET A 117 7.91 -6.59 6.60
N THR A 118 8.03 -7.01 7.85
CA THR A 118 9.08 -6.50 8.75
C THR A 118 10.48 -6.87 8.25
N ALA A 119 10.62 -7.99 7.55
CA ALA A 119 11.88 -8.35 6.92
C ALA A 119 12.25 -7.40 5.77
N ILE A 120 11.26 -6.84 5.08
CA ILE A 120 11.45 -5.85 4.01
C ILE A 120 11.69 -4.45 4.58
N TRP A 121 10.89 -4.06 5.58
CA TRP A 121 10.97 -2.74 6.23
C TRP A 121 10.95 -2.90 7.74
N PRO A 122 12.13 -3.02 8.39
CA PRO A 122 12.20 -3.30 9.84
C PRO A 122 11.50 -2.29 10.73
N SER A 123 11.28 -1.07 10.26
CA SER A 123 10.57 -0.04 11.04
C SER A 123 9.14 -0.45 11.41
N TYR A 124 8.54 -1.42 10.72
CA TYR A 124 7.22 -1.92 11.09
C TYR A 124 7.19 -2.49 12.50
N ALA A 125 8.28 -3.12 12.95
CA ALA A 125 8.37 -3.64 14.32
C ALA A 125 8.33 -2.48 15.34
N ASP A 126 8.96 -1.36 15.02
CA ASP A 126 8.92 -0.17 15.87
C ASP A 126 7.54 0.48 15.88
N TYR A 127 6.88 0.52 14.72
CA TYR A 127 5.54 1.07 14.62
C TYR A 127 4.55 0.27 15.46
N GLU A 128 4.68 -1.04 15.48
CA GLU A 128 3.83 -1.92 16.28
C GLU A 128 3.95 -1.60 17.78
N LYS A 129 5.14 -1.23 18.23
CA LYS A 129 5.39 -0.88 19.63
C LYS A 129 4.85 0.50 20.02
N ARG A 130 4.56 1.36 19.04
CA ARG A 130 4.10 2.73 19.29
C ARG A 130 2.58 2.85 19.46
N THR A 131 1.84 1.78 19.17
CA THR A 131 0.39 1.82 19.22
C THR A 131 -0.17 0.56 19.86
N ASP A 132 -1.29 0.70 20.55
CA ASP A 132 -2.01 -0.43 21.13
C ASP A 132 -2.96 -1.10 20.12
N ARG A 133 -3.24 -0.43 19.00
CA ARG A 133 -4.09 -1.03 17.98
C ARG A 133 -3.34 -2.13 17.22
N LEU A 134 -4.07 -3.13 16.79
CA LEU A 134 -3.54 -4.14 15.89
C LEU A 134 -3.42 -3.51 14.51
N ILE A 135 -2.20 -3.41 13.99
CA ILE A 135 -1.96 -2.81 12.68
C ILE A 135 -2.51 -3.73 11.58
N PRO A 136 -3.47 -3.26 10.77
CA PRO A 136 -4.07 -4.10 9.73
C PRO A 136 -3.09 -4.42 8.60
N VAL A 137 -3.21 -5.65 8.08
CA VAL A 137 -2.52 -6.09 6.87
C VAL A 137 -3.57 -6.31 5.80
N VAL A 138 -3.26 -5.86 4.59
CA VAL A 138 -4.18 -5.95 3.44
C VAL A 138 -3.47 -6.69 2.32
N LEU A 139 -4.17 -7.61 1.68
CA LEU A 139 -3.71 -8.26 0.46
C LEU A 139 -4.40 -7.60 -0.73
N LEU A 140 -3.61 -7.21 -1.72
CA LEU A 140 -4.13 -6.75 -3.00
C LEU A 140 -4.04 -7.93 -3.97
N LYS A 141 -5.20 -8.44 -4.37
CA LYS A 141 -5.29 -9.61 -5.24
C LYS A 141 -5.60 -9.13 -6.66
N ARG A 142 -4.72 -9.48 -7.59
CA ARG A 142 -4.90 -9.09 -8.99
C ARG A 142 -6.22 -9.64 -9.53
N ARG A 143 -6.99 -8.79 -10.17
CA ARG A 143 -8.21 -9.17 -10.87
C ARG A 143 -7.84 -9.64 -12.30
N ARG A 144 -8.48 -10.71 -12.69
CA ARG A 144 -8.26 -11.30 -14.02
C ARG A 144 -9.53 -11.25 -14.86
#